data_af6a81e4e101d551518afb72572e4b4d
#
_entry.id   af6a81e4e101d551518afb72572e4b4d
#
_cell.length_a   1.000
_cell.length_b   1.000
_cell.length_c   1.000
_cell.angle_alpha   90.00
_cell.angle_beta   90.00
_cell.angle_gamma   90.00
#
_symmetry.space_group_name_H-M   'P 1'
#
loop_
_entity.id
_entity.type
_entity.pdbx_description
1 polymer ?
#
loop_
_entity_poly.entity_id
_entity_poly.type
_entity_poly.pdbx_seq_one_letter_code
_entity_poly.pdbx_strand_id
1 'polypeptide(L)'
;NSLGSDNFGDVKFDRGVGKYINHARNKLEATVINFSHKGHFITDEYTKLEWGFRLQKEEIEDEIKEWTLIDPAGFILPHPNDSIGGVSDPNQVILMTEFLKSNLSLSSYRNSGFMQFTKELGNFTLNSGMRASYWTFNEEFLLSPRVNISYIPLWKKDIVFRAASGIYYQSPFYRELRTLDGKLNRDIEAQKSTHFVLGSDYLFYSWGRPFKLISEIYYKDL
;
A
#
# COMPACT_ATOMS: atom_id res chain seq x y z
N ASN A 1 -29.39 35.32 1.08
CA ASN A 1 -30.10 36.63 1.22
C ASN A 1 -30.54 37.07 -0.18
N SER A 2 -31.83 37.38 -0.38
CA SER A 2 -32.36 37.89 -1.65
C SER A 2 -32.13 39.38 -1.76
N LEU A 3 -31.86 39.87 -2.97
CA LEU A 3 -31.80 41.33 -3.25
C LEU A 3 -33.12 41.99 -2.82
N GLY A 4 -33.05 43.01 -1.96
CA GLY A 4 -34.22 43.75 -1.44
C GLY A 4 -34.82 43.21 -0.14
N SER A 5 -34.19 42.23 0.52
CA SER A 5 -34.53 41.83 1.89
C SER A 5 -33.80 42.73 2.89
N ASP A 6 -34.44 43.00 4.06
CA ASP A 6 -33.83 43.79 5.14
C ASP A 6 -32.52 43.22 5.66
N ASN A 7 -32.22 41.94 5.35
CA ASN A 7 -31.01 41.23 5.73
C ASN A 7 -30.04 41.05 4.54
N PHE A 8 -30.19 41.86 3.48
CA PHE A 8 -29.26 41.79 2.35
C PHE A 8 -27.92 42.39 2.79
N GLY A 9 -26.89 41.55 2.72
CA GLY A 9 -25.54 41.88 3.18
C GLY A 9 -25.15 41.25 4.51
N ASP A 10 -26.12 40.71 5.27
CA ASP A 10 -25.79 39.96 6.49
C ASP A 10 -25.14 38.62 6.14
N VAL A 11 -23.97 38.39 6.70
CA VAL A 11 -23.22 37.12 6.52
C VAL A 11 -23.87 36.05 7.40
N LYS A 12 -24.67 35.17 6.79
CA LYS A 12 -25.28 34.03 7.49
C LYS A 12 -24.31 32.90 7.84
N PHE A 13 -23.23 32.78 7.09
CA PHE A 13 -22.21 31.77 7.29
C PHE A 13 -20.85 32.37 6.97
N ASP A 14 -20.06 32.56 7.99
CA ASP A 14 -18.65 32.83 7.84
C ASP A 14 -17.89 31.49 7.91
N ARG A 15 -17.88 30.77 6.78
CA ARG A 15 -16.90 29.71 6.52
C ARG A 15 -15.76 30.35 5.76
N GLY A 16 -15.06 31.24 6.42
CA GLY A 16 -13.87 31.86 5.84
C GLY A 16 -12.83 30.79 5.51
N VAL A 17 -12.27 30.89 4.32
CA VAL A 17 -11.00 30.22 3.99
C VAL A 17 -9.98 30.75 5.00
N GLY A 18 -9.48 29.90 5.91
CA GLY A 18 -8.49 30.30 6.92
C GLY A 18 -8.92 30.16 8.38
N LYS A 19 -10.16 29.76 8.65
CA LYS A 19 -10.64 29.55 10.03
C LYS A 19 -9.91 28.45 10.78
N TYR A 20 -9.45 27.41 10.06
CA TYR A 20 -8.67 26.30 10.60
C TYR A 20 -7.27 26.34 10.01
N ILE A 21 -6.27 26.37 10.87
CA ILE A 21 -4.86 26.36 10.47
C ILE A 21 -4.25 25.07 11.00
N ASN A 22 -3.96 24.14 10.09
CA ASN A 22 -3.31 22.89 10.42
C ASN A 22 -1.81 23.06 10.28
N HIS A 23 -1.08 22.70 11.33
CA HIS A 23 0.36 22.68 11.35
C HIS A 23 0.86 21.24 11.54
N ALA A 24 1.89 20.88 10.81
CA ALA A 24 2.59 19.64 10.97
C ALA A 24 4.11 19.87 10.95
N ARG A 25 4.81 19.32 11.92
CA ARG A 25 6.28 19.26 11.97
C ARG A 25 6.67 17.84 12.26
N ASN A 26 6.70 17.02 11.21
CA ASN A 26 6.98 15.60 11.31
C ASN A 26 8.38 15.33 10.81
N LYS A 27 9.09 14.42 11.49
CA LYS A 27 10.41 13.95 11.09
C LYS A 27 10.39 12.43 11.11
N LEU A 28 10.72 11.81 9.96
CA LEU A 28 10.86 10.37 9.81
C LEU A 28 12.29 10.06 9.39
N GLU A 29 12.96 9.24 10.18
CA GLU A 29 14.25 8.63 9.85
C GLU A 29 14.06 7.13 9.76
N ALA A 30 14.51 6.53 8.66
CA ALA A 30 14.42 5.09 8.46
C ALA A 30 15.73 4.53 7.92
N THR A 31 16.24 3.53 8.62
CA THR A 31 17.42 2.76 8.18
C THR A 31 16.98 1.33 7.89
N VAL A 32 17.26 0.86 6.68
CA VAL A 32 16.91 -0.51 6.26
C VAL A 32 18.15 -1.20 5.73
N ILE A 33 18.53 -2.30 6.40
CA ILE A 33 19.65 -3.15 6.00
C ILE A 33 19.09 -4.45 5.48
N ASN A 34 19.45 -4.82 4.25
CA ASN A 34 19.00 -6.04 3.60
C ASN A 34 20.17 -6.95 3.25
N PHE A 35 20.04 -8.23 3.60
CA PHE A 35 20.87 -9.29 3.07
C PHE A 35 19.98 -10.29 2.33
N SER A 36 20.34 -10.67 1.11
CA SER A 36 19.56 -11.63 0.33
C SER A 36 20.46 -12.57 -0.47
N HIS A 37 19.99 -13.80 -0.60
CA HIS A 37 20.59 -14.83 -1.44
C HIS A 37 19.53 -15.47 -2.31
N LYS A 38 19.90 -15.82 -3.54
CA LYS A 38 19.09 -16.62 -4.46
C LYS A 38 19.98 -17.67 -5.14
N GLY A 39 19.43 -18.84 -5.33
CA GLY A 39 20.09 -19.93 -6.03
C GLY A 39 19.10 -20.69 -6.89
N HIS A 40 19.63 -21.47 -7.80
CA HIS A 40 18.85 -22.43 -8.56
C HIS A 40 19.66 -23.70 -8.80
N PHE A 41 18.96 -24.79 -8.98
CA PHE A 41 19.53 -26.08 -9.35
C PHE A 41 18.69 -26.68 -10.48
N ILE A 42 19.35 -27.14 -11.54
CA ILE A 42 18.73 -27.79 -12.68
C ILE A 42 19.08 -29.27 -12.56
N THR A 43 18.08 -30.10 -12.29
CA THR A 43 18.25 -31.53 -12.12
C THR A 43 18.38 -32.23 -13.47
N ASP A 44 17.56 -31.84 -14.43
CA ASP A 44 17.51 -32.29 -15.80
C ASP A 44 16.99 -31.19 -16.71
N GLU A 45 16.93 -31.39 -18.02
CA GLU A 45 16.47 -30.43 -19.02
C GLU A 45 15.06 -29.88 -18.73
N TYR A 46 14.25 -30.61 -17.97
CA TYR A 46 12.82 -30.33 -17.72
C TYR A 46 12.51 -29.96 -16.28
N THR A 47 13.49 -30.00 -15.38
CA THR A 47 13.27 -29.84 -13.95
C THR A 47 14.22 -28.81 -13.35
N LYS A 48 13.65 -27.74 -12.79
CA LYS A 48 14.37 -26.65 -12.14
C LYS A 48 13.84 -26.42 -10.72
N LEU A 49 14.75 -26.29 -9.75
CA LEU A 49 14.48 -25.86 -8.39
C LEU A 49 15.12 -24.50 -8.17
N GLU A 50 14.35 -23.54 -7.67
CA GLU A 50 14.82 -22.20 -7.29
C GLU A 50 14.53 -21.95 -5.83
N TRP A 51 15.44 -21.29 -5.13
CA TRP A 51 15.25 -20.86 -3.74
C TRP A 51 15.87 -19.53 -3.48
N GLY A 52 15.45 -18.91 -2.41
CA GLY A 52 16.08 -17.70 -1.93
C GLY A 52 15.61 -17.33 -0.54
N PHE A 53 16.39 -16.49 0.10
CA PHE A 53 16.02 -15.90 1.36
C PHE A 53 16.42 -14.43 1.42
N ARG A 54 15.75 -13.68 2.28
CA ARG A 54 16.03 -12.29 2.61
C ARG A 54 15.93 -12.08 4.10
N LEU A 55 16.95 -11.46 4.66
CA LEU A 55 17.00 -10.98 6.03
C LEU A 55 17.03 -9.45 5.96
N GLN A 56 16.08 -8.81 6.63
CA GLN A 56 15.94 -7.36 6.63
C GLN A 56 15.85 -6.87 8.06
N LYS A 57 16.70 -5.91 8.41
CA LYS A 57 16.62 -5.14 9.65
C LYS A 57 16.07 -3.77 9.33
N GLU A 58 15.08 -3.32 10.10
CA GLU A 58 14.44 -2.02 10.00
C GLU A 58 14.61 -1.27 11.31
N GLU A 59 15.08 -0.05 11.23
CA GLU A 59 15.13 0.91 12.34
C GLU A 59 14.43 2.18 11.87
N ILE A 60 13.37 2.56 12.56
CA ILE A 60 12.51 3.70 12.18
C ILE A 60 12.34 4.56 13.42
N GLU A 61 12.65 5.85 13.28
CA GLU A 61 12.36 6.88 14.27
C GLU A 61 11.39 7.88 13.64
N ASP A 62 10.23 8.06 14.27
CA ASP A 62 9.15 8.91 13.78
C ASP A 62 8.72 9.90 14.85
N GLU A 63 9.03 11.17 14.64
CA GLU A 63 8.61 12.28 15.49
C GLU A 63 7.45 13.01 14.80
N ILE A 64 6.30 13.06 15.47
CA ILE A 64 5.09 13.71 14.99
C ILE A 64 4.75 14.85 15.93
N LYS A 65 4.54 16.02 15.33
CA LYS A 65 4.05 17.21 16.01
C LYS A 65 3.01 17.86 15.09
N GLU A 66 1.77 17.59 15.37
CA GLU A 66 0.64 18.11 14.60
C GLU A 66 -0.30 18.84 15.53
N TRP A 67 -0.80 20.01 15.11
CA TRP A 67 -1.78 20.76 15.85
C TRP A 67 -2.68 21.58 14.93
N THR A 68 -3.90 21.79 15.38
CA THR A 68 -4.89 22.63 14.70
C THR A 68 -5.15 23.86 15.54
N LEU A 69 -4.99 25.00 14.92
CA LEU A 69 -5.37 26.31 15.50
C LEU A 69 -6.70 26.72 14.89
N ILE A 70 -7.60 27.21 15.74
CA ILE A 70 -8.83 27.87 15.29
C ILE A 70 -8.68 29.37 15.51
N ASP A 71 -8.84 30.11 14.44
CA ASP A 71 -9.02 31.55 14.47
C ASP A 71 -10.50 31.89 14.50
N PRO A 72 -11.06 32.32 15.63
CA PRO A 72 -12.48 32.63 15.74
C PRO A 72 -12.93 33.79 14.80
N ALA A 73 -12.02 34.65 14.40
CA ALA A 73 -12.31 35.74 13.44
C ALA A 73 -12.35 35.27 11.99
N GLY A 74 -11.81 34.03 11.69
CA GLY A 74 -11.83 33.45 10.36
C GLY A 74 -10.75 33.97 9.43
N PHE A 75 -9.72 34.66 9.93
CA PHE A 75 -8.60 35.20 9.16
C PHE A 75 -7.27 34.60 9.60
N ILE A 76 -6.25 34.75 8.75
CA ILE A 76 -4.88 34.43 9.11
C ILE A 76 -4.28 35.58 9.93
N LEU A 77 -3.62 35.25 11.02
CA LEU A 77 -2.95 36.21 11.86
C LEU A 77 -1.66 36.76 11.25
N PRO A 78 -1.34 38.04 11.54
CA PRO A 78 -2.13 39.05 12.23
C PRO A 78 -3.26 39.58 11.37
N HIS A 79 -4.42 39.88 11.99
CA HIS A 79 -5.54 40.51 11.29
C HIS A 79 -5.22 41.96 10.99
N PRO A 80 -5.40 42.43 9.76
CA PRO A 80 -5.35 43.85 9.50
C PRO A 80 -6.52 44.55 10.21
N ASN A 81 -6.26 45.73 10.80
CA ASN A 81 -7.26 46.49 11.54
C ASN A 81 -8.43 46.98 10.67
N ASP A 82 -8.33 46.87 9.36
CA ASP A 82 -9.29 47.31 8.36
C ASP A 82 -9.98 46.15 7.62
N SER A 83 -9.92 44.94 8.16
CA SER A 83 -10.55 43.77 7.51
C SER A 83 -12.08 43.96 7.46
N ILE A 84 -12.61 43.87 6.25
CA ILE A 84 -14.05 44.04 5.97
C ILE A 84 -14.80 42.85 6.59
N GLY A 85 -15.64 43.10 7.60
CA GLY A 85 -16.53 42.12 8.20
C GLY A 85 -15.99 41.38 9.40
N GLY A 86 -14.80 41.67 9.90
CA GLY A 86 -14.24 41.12 11.12
C GLY A 86 -14.41 42.10 12.31
N VAL A 87 -14.94 41.64 13.43
CA VAL A 87 -14.73 42.29 14.70
C VAL A 87 -13.29 42.05 15.08
N SER A 88 -12.43 43.02 14.85
CA SER A 88 -11.05 42.98 15.31
C SER A 88 -11.03 43.16 16.83
N ASP A 89 -11.10 42.09 17.58
CA ASP A 89 -10.77 42.10 19.00
C ASP A 89 -9.26 41.84 19.15
N PRO A 90 -8.47 42.85 19.54
CA PRO A 90 -7.03 42.69 19.71
C PRO A 90 -6.67 41.69 20.83
N ASN A 91 -7.64 41.31 21.67
CA ASN A 91 -7.48 40.34 22.75
C ASN A 91 -7.96 38.91 22.34
N GLN A 92 -8.36 38.73 21.10
CA GLN A 92 -8.85 37.43 20.64
C GLN A 92 -7.73 36.40 20.65
N VAL A 93 -7.94 35.35 21.40
CA VAL A 93 -6.95 34.27 21.59
C VAL A 93 -7.19 33.20 20.54
N ILE A 94 -6.12 32.81 19.85
CA ILE A 94 -6.14 31.63 18.99
C ILE A 94 -6.25 30.39 19.85
N LEU A 95 -7.22 29.56 19.54
CA LEU A 95 -7.46 28.33 20.27
C LEU A 95 -6.74 27.14 19.58
N MET A 96 -5.93 26.44 20.36
CA MET A 96 -5.39 25.14 19.95
C MET A 96 -6.43 24.08 20.31
N THR A 97 -6.99 23.41 19.30
CA THR A 97 -8.08 22.44 19.49
C THR A 97 -7.64 20.99 19.40
N GLU A 98 -6.64 20.74 18.57
CA GLU A 98 -6.08 19.40 18.39
C GLU A 98 -4.58 19.49 18.51
N PHE A 99 -4.01 18.54 19.24
CA PHE A 99 -2.58 18.46 19.42
C PHE A 99 -2.17 16.97 19.47
N LEU A 100 -1.36 16.56 18.50
CA LEU A 100 -0.74 15.24 18.50
C LEU A 100 0.78 15.42 18.61
N LYS A 101 1.35 14.87 19.67
CA LYS A 101 2.81 14.76 19.83
C LYS A 101 3.14 13.31 20.11
N SER A 102 3.89 12.70 19.20
CA SER A 102 4.35 11.33 19.34
C SER A 102 5.81 11.23 18.95
N ASN A 103 6.53 10.38 19.66
CA ASN A 103 7.90 9.99 19.31
C ASN A 103 7.94 8.46 19.35
N LEU A 104 8.03 7.84 18.18
CA LEU A 104 7.97 6.40 17.99
C LEU A 104 9.33 5.90 17.54
N SER A 105 9.79 4.82 18.16
CA SER A 105 10.96 4.09 17.73
C SER A 105 10.58 2.64 17.47
N LEU A 106 10.89 2.15 16.28
CA LEU A 106 10.66 0.78 15.85
C LEU A 106 11.97 0.17 15.42
N SER A 107 12.35 -0.95 16.05
CA SER A 107 13.43 -1.81 15.59
C SER A 107 12.86 -3.20 15.37
N SER A 108 12.93 -3.71 14.15
CA SER A 108 12.34 -5.00 13.78
C SER A 108 13.12 -5.73 12.70
N TYR A 109 12.86 -7.03 12.58
CA TYR A 109 13.40 -7.88 11.52
C TYR A 109 12.26 -8.46 10.69
N ARG A 110 12.41 -8.38 9.35
CA ARG A 110 11.55 -9.07 8.40
C ARG A 110 12.39 -10.13 7.68
N ASN A 111 12.08 -11.37 7.94
CA ASN A 111 12.77 -12.51 7.35
C ASN A 111 11.84 -13.20 6.36
N SER A 112 12.33 -13.59 5.19
CA SER A 112 11.54 -14.35 4.25
C SER A 112 12.39 -15.33 3.47
N GLY A 113 11.79 -16.46 3.12
CA GLY A 113 12.39 -17.47 2.25
C GLY A 113 11.36 -17.98 1.25
N PHE A 114 11.82 -18.44 0.12
CA PHE A 114 10.98 -19.09 -0.88
C PHE A 114 11.67 -20.30 -1.49
N MET A 115 10.85 -21.23 -1.97
CA MET A 115 11.24 -22.36 -2.80
C MET A 115 10.23 -22.46 -3.95
N GLN A 116 10.73 -22.66 -5.16
CA GLN A 116 9.93 -22.84 -6.36
C GLN A 116 10.45 -24.01 -7.17
N PHE A 117 9.54 -24.85 -7.60
CA PHE A 117 9.80 -26.01 -8.43
C PHE A 117 9.11 -25.81 -9.78
N THR A 118 9.87 -25.96 -10.86
CA THR A 118 9.36 -25.94 -12.23
C THR A 118 9.62 -27.28 -12.86
N LYS A 119 8.59 -27.88 -13.48
CA LYS A 119 8.71 -29.11 -14.23
C LYS A 119 7.93 -29.06 -15.54
N GLU A 120 8.61 -29.45 -16.61
CA GLU A 120 8.00 -29.66 -17.92
C GLU A 120 7.63 -31.13 -18.10
N LEU A 121 6.37 -31.39 -18.47
CA LEU A 121 5.79 -32.72 -18.63
C LEU A 121 5.13 -32.77 -20.03
N GLY A 122 5.92 -32.91 -21.07
CA GLY A 122 5.45 -32.86 -22.45
C GLY A 122 4.81 -31.50 -22.76
N ASN A 123 3.51 -31.48 -22.95
CA ASN A 123 2.75 -30.27 -23.27
C ASN A 123 2.34 -29.42 -22.05
N PHE A 124 2.67 -29.89 -20.86
CA PHE A 124 2.36 -29.18 -19.61
C PHE A 124 3.63 -28.62 -18.99
N THR A 125 3.55 -27.42 -18.46
CA THR A 125 4.56 -26.87 -17.56
C THR A 125 3.91 -26.58 -16.22
N LEU A 126 4.43 -27.19 -15.18
CA LEU A 126 4.02 -26.98 -13.79
C LEU A 126 5.04 -26.08 -13.09
N ASN A 127 4.57 -24.97 -12.53
CA ASN A 127 5.32 -24.17 -11.56
C ASN A 127 4.59 -24.22 -10.22
N SER A 128 5.25 -24.73 -9.19
CA SER A 128 4.72 -24.72 -7.83
C SER A 128 5.74 -24.08 -6.90
N GLY A 129 5.29 -23.30 -5.96
CA GLY A 129 6.19 -22.63 -5.05
C GLY A 129 5.52 -22.26 -3.74
N MET A 130 6.37 -22.01 -2.76
CA MET A 130 5.96 -21.59 -1.44
C MET A 130 6.90 -20.51 -0.93
N ARG A 131 6.33 -19.47 -0.33
CA ARG A 131 7.07 -18.43 0.38
C ARG A 131 6.63 -18.41 1.82
N ALA A 132 7.59 -18.39 2.73
CA ALA A 132 7.38 -18.14 4.14
C ALA A 132 7.98 -16.78 4.51
N SER A 133 7.32 -16.03 5.37
CA SER A 133 7.85 -14.78 5.94
C SER A 133 7.49 -14.67 7.41
N TYR A 134 8.37 -14.03 8.16
CA TYR A 134 8.21 -13.79 9.57
C TYR A 134 8.64 -12.36 9.91
N TRP A 135 7.79 -11.65 10.65
CA TRP A 135 8.05 -10.30 11.11
C TRP A 135 8.08 -10.24 12.63
N THR A 136 9.19 -9.78 13.20
CA THR A 136 9.38 -9.77 14.66
C THR A 136 8.58 -8.69 15.37
N PHE A 137 8.04 -7.71 14.67
CA PHE A 137 7.26 -6.63 15.28
C PHE A 137 5.94 -7.13 15.87
N ASN A 138 5.18 -7.90 15.10
CA ASN A 138 3.88 -8.48 15.49
C ASN A 138 3.93 -10.02 15.60
N GLU A 139 5.15 -10.61 15.53
CA GLU A 139 5.39 -12.05 15.62
C GLU A 139 4.61 -12.89 14.58
N GLU A 140 4.23 -12.28 13.48
CA GLU A 140 3.38 -12.88 12.46
C GLU A 140 4.19 -13.77 11.52
N PHE A 141 3.74 -15.02 11.36
CA PHE A 141 4.27 -15.98 10.40
C PHE A 141 3.27 -16.18 9.25
N LEU A 142 3.71 -15.93 8.03
CA LEU A 142 2.88 -15.98 6.83
C LEU A 142 3.40 -17.03 5.86
N LEU A 143 2.49 -17.86 5.32
CA LEU A 143 2.80 -18.89 4.35
C LEU A 143 2.00 -18.66 3.06
N SER A 144 2.69 -18.46 1.94
CA SER A 144 2.13 -18.09 0.64
C SER A 144 2.41 -19.19 -0.41
N PRO A 145 1.57 -20.25 -0.49
CA PRO A 145 1.66 -21.24 -1.55
C PRO A 145 1.15 -20.67 -2.88
N ARG A 146 1.75 -21.12 -3.98
CA ARG A 146 1.38 -20.72 -5.35
C ARG A 146 1.55 -21.91 -6.30
N VAL A 147 0.67 -22.00 -7.26
CA VAL A 147 0.75 -22.97 -8.34
C VAL A 147 0.35 -22.31 -9.65
N ASN A 148 1.04 -22.65 -10.70
CA ASN A 148 0.74 -22.25 -12.08
C ASN A 148 0.94 -23.47 -12.98
N ILE A 149 -0.03 -23.72 -13.86
CA ILE A 149 0.00 -24.76 -14.87
C ILE A 149 -0.21 -24.10 -16.21
N SER A 150 0.67 -24.39 -17.16
CA SER A 150 0.53 -24.01 -18.56
C SER A 150 0.35 -25.28 -19.42
N TYR A 151 -0.51 -25.19 -20.42
CA TYR A 151 -0.78 -26.27 -21.35
C TYR A 151 -0.71 -25.77 -22.79
N ILE A 152 0.11 -26.42 -23.61
CA ILE A 152 0.27 -26.16 -25.02
C ILE A 152 -0.34 -27.35 -25.78
N PRO A 153 -1.57 -27.23 -26.34
CA PRO A 153 -2.19 -28.33 -27.08
C PRO A 153 -1.45 -28.59 -28.40
N LEU A 154 -1.46 -29.84 -28.84
CA LEU A 154 -0.88 -30.26 -30.13
C LEU A 154 -1.77 -29.84 -31.32
N TRP A 155 -2.33 -28.67 -31.29
CA TRP A 155 -3.14 -28.13 -32.37
C TRP A 155 -2.28 -27.43 -33.43
N LYS A 156 -2.85 -27.25 -34.63
CA LYS A 156 -2.21 -26.41 -35.67
C LYS A 156 -2.21 -24.91 -35.32
N LYS A 157 -2.86 -24.54 -34.22
CA LYS A 157 -2.99 -23.18 -33.73
C LYS A 157 -2.03 -22.97 -32.56
N ASP A 158 -1.37 -21.85 -32.54
CA ASP A 158 -0.39 -21.50 -31.52
C ASP A 158 -1.12 -20.87 -30.31
N ILE A 159 -1.64 -21.75 -29.46
CA ILE A 159 -2.42 -21.39 -28.26
C ILE A 159 -1.74 -21.97 -27.03
N VAL A 160 -1.67 -21.17 -25.96
CA VAL A 160 -1.26 -21.58 -24.63
C VAL A 160 -2.40 -21.31 -23.65
N PHE A 161 -2.82 -22.32 -22.90
CA PHE A 161 -3.74 -22.15 -21.78
C PHE A 161 -2.96 -22.08 -20.47
N ARG A 162 -3.45 -21.24 -19.55
CA ARG A 162 -2.82 -21.04 -18.24
C ARG A 162 -3.86 -21.10 -17.14
N ALA A 163 -3.51 -21.76 -16.03
CA ALA A 163 -4.28 -21.74 -14.80
C ALA A 163 -3.32 -21.46 -13.64
N ALA A 164 -3.67 -20.50 -12.81
CA ALA A 164 -2.87 -20.15 -11.65
C ALA A 164 -3.74 -19.96 -10.41
N SER A 165 -3.20 -20.35 -9.26
CA SER A 165 -3.81 -20.08 -7.97
C SER A 165 -2.73 -19.80 -6.93
N GLY A 166 -3.06 -18.96 -5.93
CA GLY A 166 -2.13 -18.68 -4.85
C GLY A 166 -2.73 -17.86 -3.74
N ILE A 167 -2.09 -17.97 -2.58
CA ILE A 167 -2.36 -17.14 -1.41
C ILE A 167 -1.25 -16.11 -1.30
N TYR A 168 -1.66 -14.85 -1.12
CA TYR A 168 -0.77 -13.71 -1.05
C TYR A 168 -1.02 -12.96 0.25
N TYR A 169 0.05 -12.53 0.88
CA TYR A 169 -0.01 -11.68 2.06
C TYR A 169 0.76 -10.40 1.81
N GLN A 170 0.19 -9.31 2.30
CA GLN A 170 0.82 -8.00 2.33
C GLN A 170 0.90 -7.55 3.78
N SER A 171 2.11 -7.56 4.32
CA SER A 171 2.35 -6.99 5.66
C SER A 171 2.04 -5.49 5.65
N PRO A 172 1.54 -4.96 6.77
CA PRO A 172 1.23 -3.54 6.90
C PRO A 172 2.43 -2.65 6.58
N PHE A 173 2.17 -1.50 5.97
CA PHE A 173 3.17 -0.44 5.85
C PHE A 173 3.38 0.25 7.20
N TYR A 174 4.54 0.88 7.39
CA TYR A 174 4.85 1.58 8.64
C TYR A 174 3.75 2.57 9.06
N ARG A 175 3.19 3.31 8.11
CA ARG A 175 2.13 4.28 8.36
C ARG A 175 0.85 3.66 8.93
N GLU A 176 0.54 2.42 8.56
CA GLU A 176 -0.65 1.68 9.01
C GLU A 176 -0.48 1.13 10.42
N LEU A 177 0.77 1.00 10.91
CA LEU A 177 1.05 0.56 12.26
C LEU A 177 0.68 1.59 13.32
N ARG A 178 0.46 2.83 12.92
CA ARG A 178 0.22 3.93 13.83
C ARG A 178 -1.27 4.11 14.08
N THR A 179 -1.65 4.13 15.35
CA THR A 179 -3.01 4.47 15.79
C THR A 179 -3.22 6.00 15.74
N LEU A 180 -4.47 6.44 15.82
CA LEU A 180 -4.84 7.87 15.80
C LEU A 180 -4.27 8.64 17.00
N ASP A 181 -4.04 7.97 18.13
CA ASP A 181 -3.42 8.53 19.32
C ASP A 181 -1.88 8.50 19.30
N GLY A 182 -1.30 8.16 18.14
CA GLY A 182 0.15 8.21 17.91
C GLY A 182 0.95 7.08 18.53
N LYS A 183 0.35 5.90 18.78
CA LYS A 183 1.03 4.69 19.27
C LYS A 183 1.19 3.67 18.16
N LEU A 184 2.07 2.70 18.36
CA LEU A 184 2.21 1.55 17.46
C LEU A 184 1.21 0.46 17.83
N ASN A 185 0.44 0.02 16.84
CA ASN A 185 -0.44 -1.15 16.96
C ASN A 185 0.34 -2.42 16.58
N ARG A 186 0.58 -3.30 17.54
CA ARG A 186 1.24 -4.59 17.32
C ARG A 186 0.28 -5.69 16.90
N ASP A 187 -1.02 -5.49 17.08
CA ASP A 187 -2.05 -6.49 16.79
C ASP A 187 -2.53 -6.40 15.33
N ILE A 188 -1.92 -5.54 14.53
CA ILE A 188 -2.26 -5.41 13.12
C ILE A 188 -1.70 -6.59 12.33
N GLU A 189 -2.57 -7.27 11.61
CA GLU A 189 -2.27 -8.45 10.80
C GLU A 189 -2.03 -8.09 9.34
N ALA A 190 -1.35 -8.97 8.62
CA ALA A 190 -1.16 -8.85 7.18
C ALA A 190 -2.48 -9.07 6.43
N GLN A 191 -2.72 -8.26 5.42
CA GLN A 191 -3.83 -8.47 4.50
C GLN A 191 -3.61 -9.75 3.70
N LYS A 192 -4.61 -10.64 3.68
CA LYS A 192 -4.62 -11.89 2.94
C LYS A 192 -5.43 -11.74 1.66
N SER A 193 -4.93 -12.31 0.57
CA SER A 193 -5.65 -12.36 -0.69
C SER A 193 -5.46 -13.71 -1.37
N THR A 194 -6.56 -14.34 -1.80
CA THR A 194 -6.55 -15.59 -2.55
C THR A 194 -6.92 -15.31 -4.00
N HIS A 195 -6.07 -15.74 -4.93
CA HIS A 195 -6.25 -15.50 -6.35
C HIS A 195 -6.47 -16.80 -7.12
N PHE A 196 -7.38 -16.77 -8.08
CA PHE A 196 -7.57 -17.78 -9.11
C PHE A 196 -7.58 -17.08 -10.47
N VAL A 197 -6.76 -17.58 -11.38
CA VAL A 197 -6.62 -17.01 -12.73
C VAL A 197 -6.70 -18.12 -13.76
N LEU A 198 -7.50 -17.91 -14.79
CA LEU A 198 -7.53 -18.71 -16.00
C LEU A 198 -7.25 -17.81 -17.19
N GLY A 199 -6.34 -18.21 -18.06
CA GLY A 199 -5.93 -17.41 -19.18
C GLY A 199 -5.62 -18.21 -20.44
N SER A 200 -5.60 -17.54 -21.57
CA SER A 200 -5.11 -18.08 -22.82
C SER A 200 -4.36 -17.03 -23.63
N ASP A 201 -3.29 -17.45 -24.28
CA ASP A 201 -2.53 -16.67 -25.24
C ASP A 201 -2.70 -17.32 -26.60
N TYR A 202 -3.17 -16.58 -27.61
CA TYR A 202 -3.30 -17.03 -28.96
C TYR A 202 -2.48 -16.16 -29.90
N LEU A 203 -1.49 -16.77 -30.55
CA LEU A 203 -0.71 -16.15 -31.61
C LEU A 203 -1.32 -16.52 -32.98
N PHE A 204 -1.54 -15.52 -33.82
CA PHE A 204 -2.05 -15.73 -35.17
C PHE A 204 -1.51 -14.66 -36.13
N TYR A 205 -1.55 -14.97 -37.39
CA TYR A 205 -1.20 -14.03 -38.46
C TYR A 205 -2.44 -13.52 -39.15
N SER A 206 -2.54 -12.21 -39.34
CA SER A 206 -3.59 -11.56 -40.14
C SER A 206 -2.96 -10.37 -40.88
N TRP A 207 -3.40 -10.15 -42.12
CA TRP A 207 -2.86 -9.10 -43.02
C TRP A 207 -1.32 -9.10 -43.12
N GLY A 208 -0.73 -10.28 -43.13
CA GLY A 208 0.74 -10.43 -43.19
C GLY A 208 1.50 -10.01 -41.95
N ARG A 209 0.83 -9.80 -40.82
CA ARG A 209 1.43 -9.39 -39.53
C ARG A 209 1.10 -10.37 -38.42
N PRO A 210 2.02 -10.58 -37.44
CA PRO A 210 1.72 -11.37 -36.25
C PRO A 210 0.85 -10.57 -35.27
N PHE A 211 -0.16 -11.23 -34.70
CA PHE A 211 -1.00 -10.75 -33.62
C PHE A 211 -0.95 -11.70 -32.45
N LYS A 212 -1.07 -11.16 -31.24
CA LYS A 212 -1.22 -11.92 -30.01
C LYS A 212 -2.50 -11.47 -29.30
N LEU A 213 -3.44 -12.40 -29.10
CA LEU A 213 -4.62 -12.20 -28.27
C LEU A 213 -4.36 -12.82 -26.91
N ILE A 214 -4.49 -12.03 -25.83
CA ILE A 214 -4.41 -12.48 -24.45
C ILE A 214 -5.79 -12.33 -23.84
N SER A 215 -6.32 -13.42 -23.26
CA SER A 215 -7.60 -13.43 -22.57
C SER A 215 -7.39 -13.97 -21.16
N GLU A 216 -7.92 -13.27 -20.14
CA GLU A 216 -7.80 -13.68 -18.75
C GLU A 216 -9.12 -13.47 -18.00
N ILE A 217 -9.46 -14.43 -17.17
CA ILE A 217 -10.53 -14.35 -16.17
C ILE A 217 -9.87 -14.57 -14.83
N TYR A 218 -10.15 -13.70 -13.87
CA TYR A 218 -9.62 -13.82 -12.54
C TYR A 218 -10.72 -13.66 -11.47
N TYR A 219 -10.52 -14.37 -10.36
CA TYR A 219 -11.27 -14.19 -9.13
C TYR A 219 -10.28 -13.88 -8.00
N LYS A 220 -10.58 -12.87 -7.22
CA LYS A 220 -9.78 -12.43 -6.09
C LYS A 220 -10.68 -12.31 -4.86
N ASP A 221 -10.31 -13.01 -3.80
CA ASP A 221 -10.88 -12.91 -2.46
C ASP A 221 -9.89 -12.18 -1.53
N LEU A 222 -10.39 -11.25 -0.69
CA LEU A 222 -9.62 -10.35 0.17
C LEU A 222 -9.94 -10.56 1.64
#